data_af1566b0f91f97b18db084f6c7948dff
#
_entry.id   af1566b0f91f97b18db084f6c7948dff
#
_cell.length_a   1.000
_cell.length_b   1.000
_cell.length_c   1.000
_cell.angle_alpha   90.00
_cell.angle_beta   90.00
_cell.angle_gamma   90.00
#
_symmetry.space_group_name_H-M   'P 1'
#
loop_
_entity.id
_entity.type
_entity.pdbx_description
1 polymer ?
#
loop_
_entity_poly.entity_id
_entity_poly.type
_entity_poly.pdbx_seq_one_letter_code
_entity_poly.pdbx_strand_id
1 'polypeptide(L)'
;MGLDMYLRKKIYIGANFEHNEIAGVIYLTKGGKPFKVNIDKVTYVIEDWGDWRKANAIHSWFVENVQEGKDDCREYYVSEDKLKELLDICNQIKANPTLAPELLPTQGGFFFGSTDYDEYYWDDIDLTISIIENAIQDREVVNDKEYIRGEVYYSSSW
;
A
#
# COMPACT_ATOMS: atom_id res chain seq x y z
N MET A 1 -7.76 -5.56 19.05
CA MET A 1 -6.90 -6.27 18.11
C MET A 1 -7.72 -6.64 16.89
N GLY A 2 -7.15 -6.62 15.73
CA GLY A 2 -7.79 -6.90 14.45
C GLY A 2 -6.76 -6.83 13.34
N LEU A 3 -7.09 -7.33 12.17
CA LEU A 3 -6.26 -7.21 10.98
C LEU A 3 -6.23 -5.74 10.53
N ASP A 4 -5.10 -5.09 10.68
CA ASP A 4 -4.79 -3.77 10.15
C ASP A 4 -3.74 -3.92 9.03
N MET A 5 -3.95 -3.29 7.89
CA MET A 5 -3.14 -3.47 6.68
C MET A 5 -2.73 -2.11 6.13
N TYR A 6 -1.53 -2.04 5.56
CA TYR A 6 -0.94 -0.77 5.14
C TYR A 6 -0.26 -0.90 3.78
N LEU A 7 -0.49 0.10 2.93
CA LEU A 7 0.29 0.32 1.71
C LEU A 7 1.11 1.60 1.90
N ARG A 8 2.43 1.47 1.81
CA ARG A 8 3.37 2.57 2.03
C ARG A 8 4.31 2.75 0.86
N LYS A 9 4.70 3.99 0.62
CA LYS A 9 5.83 4.28 -0.28
C LYS A 9 7.05 4.68 0.54
N LYS A 10 8.20 4.12 0.17
CA LYS A 10 9.52 4.52 0.67
C LYS A 10 10.25 5.28 -0.43
N ILE A 11 10.54 6.54 -0.15
CA ILE A 11 11.23 7.44 -1.09
C ILE A 11 12.62 7.67 -0.54
N TYR A 12 13.63 7.23 -1.28
CA TYR A 12 15.01 7.48 -0.92
C TYR A 12 15.38 8.93 -1.20
N ILE A 13 15.86 9.63 -0.18
CA ILE A 13 16.26 11.03 -0.24
C ILE A 13 17.67 11.26 0.31
N GLY A 14 18.44 10.19 0.48
CA GLY A 14 19.81 10.28 1.04
C GLY A 14 20.72 11.11 0.14
N ALA A 15 21.50 12.02 0.75
CA ALA A 15 22.38 12.96 0.06
C ALA A 15 23.65 12.34 -0.58
N ASN A 16 23.74 11.00 -0.63
CA ASN A 16 24.89 10.30 -1.19
C ASN A 16 25.02 10.41 -2.72
N PHE A 17 23.97 10.91 -3.39
CA PHE A 17 23.91 11.09 -4.83
C PHE A 17 23.46 12.52 -5.17
N GLU A 18 24.12 13.17 -6.13
CA GLU A 18 23.82 14.54 -6.53
C GLU A 18 22.36 14.75 -6.98
N HIS A 19 21.74 13.72 -7.60
CA HIS A 19 20.34 13.79 -8.03
C HIS A 19 19.32 13.73 -6.86
N ASN A 20 19.78 13.46 -5.63
CA ASN A 20 18.94 13.44 -4.43
C ASN A 20 19.12 14.73 -3.59
N GLU A 21 19.70 15.78 -4.13
CA GLU A 21 19.75 17.06 -3.43
C GLU A 21 18.34 17.59 -3.17
N ILE A 22 17.96 17.63 -1.89
CA ILE A 22 16.71 18.25 -1.47
C ILE A 22 16.92 19.75 -1.36
N ALA A 23 16.45 20.47 -2.35
CA ALA A 23 16.37 21.93 -2.30
C ALA A 23 15.09 22.34 -1.55
N GLY A 24 15.10 22.37 -0.22
CA GLY A 24 13.92 22.76 0.53
C GLY A 24 14.15 22.80 2.04
N VAL A 25 13.20 23.41 2.74
CA VAL A 25 13.17 23.45 4.21
C VAL A 25 11.99 22.61 4.68
N ILE A 26 12.25 21.61 5.50
CA ILE A 26 11.22 20.78 6.11
C ILE A 26 10.91 21.32 7.50
N TYR A 27 9.67 21.76 7.72
CA TYR A 27 9.17 22.14 9.04
C TYR A 27 8.42 20.97 9.66
N LEU A 28 8.94 20.44 10.76
CA LEU A 28 8.32 19.35 11.51
C LEU A 28 7.87 19.85 12.89
N THR A 29 6.70 19.38 13.32
CA THR A 29 6.22 19.59 14.69
C THR A 29 5.89 18.25 15.33
N LYS A 30 6.16 18.12 16.62
CA LYS A 30 5.77 16.97 17.44
C LYS A 30 5.09 17.48 18.70
N GLY A 31 3.82 17.07 18.91
CA GLY A 31 3.03 17.56 20.03
C GLY A 31 2.85 19.09 20.02
N GLY A 32 2.68 19.70 18.83
CA GLY A 32 2.52 21.15 18.67
C GLY A 32 3.79 21.98 18.86
N LYS A 33 4.95 21.34 19.04
CA LYS A 33 6.25 22.04 19.21
C LYS A 33 7.16 21.75 18.03
N PRO A 34 8.02 22.72 17.63
CA PRO A 34 9.02 22.49 16.60
C PRO A 34 9.90 21.29 16.94
N PHE A 35 10.04 20.38 15.97
CA PHE A 35 10.86 19.18 16.09
C PHE A 35 12.01 19.25 15.08
N LYS A 36 13.25 19.24 15.59
CA LYS A 36 14.45 19.29 14.75
C LYS A 36 14.85 17.89 14.32
N VAL A 37 15.01 17.71 13.01
CA VAL A 37 15.61 16.52 12.40
C VAL A 37 16.91 16.94 11.74
N ASN A 38 17.96 16.14 11.91
CA ASN A 38 19.19 16.33 11.15
C ASN A 38 18.95 15.84 9.73
N ILE A 39 18.68 16.76 8.81
CA ILE A 39 18.32 16.45 7.42
C ILE A 39 19.42 15.65 6.70
N ASP A 40 20.69 15.91 7.02
CA ASP A 40 21.83 15.19 6.43
C ASP A 40 21.88 13.70 6.82
N LYS A 41 21.08 13.30 7.79
CA LYS A 41 20.95 11.90 8.27
C LYS A 41 19.65 11.24 7.83
N VAL A 42 18.77 11.97 7.17
CA VAL A 42 17.54 11.39 6.62
C VAL A 42 17.86 10.65 5.33
N THR A 43 17.51 9.39 5.27
CA THR A 43 17.74 8.54 4.09
C THR A 43 16.46 8.21 3.34
N TYR A 44 15.35 8.11 4.08
CA TYR A 44 14.04 7.79 3.50
C TYR A 44 12.94 8.67 4.07
N VAL A 45 11.99 9.02 3.23
CA VAL A 45 10.65 9.45 3.61
C VAL A 45 9.70 8.28 3.39
N ILE A 46 8.85 8.02 4.37
CA ILE A 46 7.80 6.99 4.27
C ILE A 46 6.47 7.71 4.21
N GLU A 47 5.68 7.41 3.19
CA GLU A 47 4.33 7.94 2.99
C GLU A 47 3.32 6.83 3.18
N ASP A 48 2.27 7.06 3.98
CA ASP A 48 1.12 6.18 4.08
C ASP A 48 0.17 6.48 2.91
N TRP A 49 0.02 5.51 2.01
CA TRP A 49 -0.80 5.65 0.80
C TRP A 49 -2.17 5.00 0.93
N GLY A 50 -2.31 4.06 1.85
CA GLY A 50 -3.58 3.45 2.15
C GLY A 50 -3.50 2.53 3.36
N ASP A 51 -4.64 2.44 4.03
CA ASP A 51 -4.86 1.50 5.10
C ASP A 51 -6.20 0.80 4.94
N TRP A 52 -6.25 -0.46 5.34
CA TRP A 52 -7.47 -1.24 5.41
C TRP A 52 -7.59 -1.85 6.80
N ARG A 53 -8.81 -2.10 7.20
CA ARG A 53 -9.07 -2.81 8.43
C ARG A 53 -9.99 -3.98 8.19
N LYS A 54 -9.51 -5.19 8.50
CA LYS A 54 -10.25 -6.46 8.34
C LYS A 54 -10.63 -6.80 6.89
N ALA A 55 -10.01 -6.19 5.89
CA ALA A 55 -10.18 -6.51 4.47
C ALA A 55 -9.50 -7.84 4.15
N ASN A 56 -10.04 -8.95 4.66
CA ASN A 56 -9.39 -10.25 4.65
C ASN A 56 -9.16 -10.82 3.23
N ALA A 57 -10.03 -10.53 2.28
CA ALA A 57 -9.86 -10.94 0.89
C ALA A 57 -8.66 -10.23 0.23
N ILE A 58 -8.52 -8.93 0.48
CA ILE A 58 -7.38 -8.13 0.02
C ILE A 58 -6.08 -8.63 0.68
N HIS A 59 -6.12 -8.86 2.00
CA HIS A 59 -4.99 -9.42 2.74
C HIS A 59 -4.54 -10.77 2.18
N SER A 60 -5.48 -11.69 2.00
CA SER A 60 -5.21 -13.01 1.42
C SER A 60 -4.56 -12.91 0.05
N TRP A 61 -5.03 -11.98 -0.79
CA TRP A 61 -4.42 -11.75 -2.09
C TRP A 61 -2.96 -11.31 -1.98
N PHE A 62 -2.63 -10.38 -1.07
CA PHE A 62 -1.25 -9.95 -0.84
C PHE A 62 -0.39 -11.09 -0.30
N VAL A 63 -0.90 -11.89 0.64
CA VAL A 63 -0.18 -13.05 1.18
C VAL A 63 0.21 -14.02 0.07
N GLU A 64 -0.74 -14.38 -0.80
CA GLU A 64 -0.51 -15.35 -1.86
C GLU A 64 0.34 -14.80 -3.03
N ASN A 65 0.12 -13.55 -3.43
CA ASN A 65 0.70 -13.00 -4.67
C ASN A 65 1.96 -12.14 -4.46
N VAL A 66 2.21 -11.68 -3.23
CA VAL A 66 3.33 -10.78 -2.89
C VAL A 66 4.22 -11.38 -1.82
N GLN A 67 3.65 -12.08 -0.83
CA GLN A 67 4.38 -12.61 0.33
C GLN A 67 4.77 -14.09 0.19
N GLU A 68 4.59 -14.71 -0.98
CA GLU A 68 4.89 -16.13 -1.23
C GLU A 68 4.16 -17.08 -0.25
N GLY A 69 2.93 -16.75 0.12
CA GLY A 69 2.13 -17.51 1.08
C GLY A 69 2.56 -17.34 2.56
N LYS A 70 3.43 -16.38 2.87
CA LYS A 70 3.91 -16.15 4.25
C LYS A 70 3.18 -14.99 4.89
N ASP A 71 2.31 -15.29 5.84
CA ASP A 71 1.62 -14.29 6.64
C ASP A 71 2.35 -14.04 7.97
N ASP A 72 3.37 -13.19 7.95
CA ASP A 72 4.33 -12.99 9.04
C ASP A 72 4.44 -11.52 9.52
N CYS A 73 3.51 -10.67 9.15
CA CYS A 73 3.45 -9.24 9.52
C CYS A 73 4.69 -8.41 9.10
N ARG A 74 5.51 -8.90 8.16
CA ARG A 74 6.64 -8.15 7.62
C ARG A 74 6.22 -7.25 6.47
N GLU A 75 7.12 -6.34 6.11
CA GLU A 75 6.96 -5.54 4.90
C GLU A 75 7.46 -6.31 3.68
N TYR A 76 6.67 -6.26 2.61
CA TYR A 76 6.99 -6.88 1.32
C TYR A 76 6.87 -5.86 0.20
N TYR A 77 7.88 -5.83 -0.68
CA TYR A 77 7.87 -5.00 -1.87
C TYR A 77 6.74 -5.44 -2.82
N VAL A 78 6.01 -4.45 -3.33
CA VAL A 78 4.92 -4.67 -4.30
C VAL A 78 5.29 -4.02 -5.62
N SER A 79 5.46 -4.83 -6.66
CA SER A 79 5.74 -4.31 -8.00
C SER A 79 4.53 -3.59 -8.60
N GLU A 80 4.77 -2.69 -9.54
CA GLU A 80 3.70 -2.01 -10.30
C GLU A 80 2.77 -3.01 -10.98
N ASP A 81 3.32 -4.11 -11.53
CA ASP A 81 2.51 -5.14 -12.18
C ASP A 81 1.55 -5.82 -11.20
N LYS A 82 1.99 -6.07 -9.96
CA LYS A 82 1.13 -6.63 -8.93
C LYS A 82 0.03 -5.66 -8.47
N LEU A 83 0.34 -4.37 -8.38
CA LEU A 83 -0.69 -3.36 -8.11
C LEU A 83 -1.73 -3.32 -9.22
N LYS A 84 -1.30 -3.35 -10.49
CA LYS A 84 -2.22 -3.38 -11.65
C LYS A 84 -3.06 -4.65 -11.70
N GLU A 85 -2.47 -5.80 -11.35
CA GLU A 85 -3.20 -7.08 -11.28
C GLU A 85 -4.33 -7.02 -10.26
N LEU A 86 -4.06 -6.54 -9.03
CA LEU A 86 -5.09 -6.38 -8.01
C LEU A 86 -6.15 -5.35 -8.41
N LEU A 87 -5.74 -4.23 -9.01
CA LEU A 87 -6.67 -3.22 -9.51
C LEU A 87 -7.61 -3.78 -10.57
N ASP A 88 -7.09 -4.57 -11.51
CA ASP A 88 -7.88 -5.21 -12.55
C ASP A 88 -8.90 -6.20 -11.96
N ILE A 89 -8.48 -7.03 -11.00
CA ILE A 89 -9.37 -7.93 -10.26
C ILE A 89 -10.51 -7.16 -9.58
N CYS A 90 -10.20 -6.10 -8.85
CA CYS A 90 -11.20 -5.28 -8.17
C CYS A 90 -12.18 -4.63 -9.16
N ASN A 91 -11.70 -4.14 -10.30
CA ASN A 91 -12.54 -3.57 -11.34
C ASN A 91 -13.45 -4.60 -12.01
N GLN A 92 -12.96 -5.82 -12.25
CA GLN A 92 -13.77 -6.92 -12.77
C GLN A 92 -14.90 -7.29 -11.80
N ILE A 93 -14.59 -7.39 -10.50
CA ILE A 93 -15.57 -7.68 -9.45
C ILE A 93 -16.60 -6.55 -9.35
N LYS A 94 -16.18 -5.29 -9.42
CA LYS A 94 -17.08 -4.14 -9.42
C LYS A 94 -18.04 -4.14 -10.62
N ALA A 95 -17.55 -4.54 -11.80
CA ALA A 95 -18.37 -4.68 -13.01
C ALA A 95 -19.31 -5.89 -12.95
N ASN A 96 -18.88 -6.98 -12.32
CA ASN A 96 -19.67 -8.21 -12.16
C ASN A 96 -19.43 -8.82 -10.78
N PRO A 97 -20.25 -8.48 -9.77
CA PRO A 97 -20.10 -8.96 -8.39
C PRO A 97 -20.12 -10.49 -8.22
N THR A 98 -20.69 -11.22 -9.18
CA THR A 98 -20.72 -12.71 -9.11
C THR A 98 -19.34 -13.34 -9.22
N LEU A 99 -18.34 -12.59 -9.68
CA LEU A 99 -16.95 -13.05 -9.79
C LEU A 99 -16.18 -12.99 -8.46
N ALA A 100 -16.71 -12.32 -7.44
CA ALA A 100 -16.03 -12.12 -6.17
C ALA A 100 -15.53 -13.43 -5.52
N PRO A 101 -16.33 -14.50 -5.39
CA PRO A 101 -15.87 -15.76 -4.78
C PRO A 101 -14.77 -16.48 -5.56
N GLU A 102 -14.64 -16.20 -6.85
CA GLU A 102 -13.64 -16.81 -7.73
C GLU A 102 -12.34 -15.99 -7.76
N LEU A 103 -12.46 -14.66 -7.94
CA LEU A 103 -11.30 -13.80 -8.18
C LEU A 103 -10.66 -13.28 -6.88
N LEU A 104 -11.46 -13.03 -5.85
CA LEU A 104 -10.99 -12.47 -4.59
C LEU A 104 -11.81 -13.04 -3.41
N PRO A 105 -11.63 -14.34 -3.12
CA PRO A 105 -12.37 -15.01 -2.05
C PRO A 105 -12.05 -14.44 -0.67
N THR A 106 -13.06 -14.39 0.19
CA THR A 106 -12.89 -14.03 1.59
C THR A 106 -12.11 -15.10 2.34
N GLN A 107 -11.31 -14.67 3.32
CA GLN A 107 -10.50 -15.57 4.16
C GLN A 107 -10.93 -15.50 5.62
N GLY A 108 -11.22 -16.65 6.21
CA GLY A 108 -11.50 -16.76 7.64
C GLY A 108 -10.24 -16.67 8.49
N GLY A 109 -10.36 -16.04 9.66
CA GLY A 109 -9.31 -15.94 10.66
C GLY A 109 -9.82 -15.27 11.93
N PHE A 110 -9.17 -15.52 13.07
CA PHE A 110 -9.65 -15.03 14.36
C PHE A 110 -9.78 -13.50 14.43
N PHE A 111 -8.90 -12.78 13.70
CA PHE A 111 -8.88 -11.31 13.68
C PHE A 111 -9.36 -10.73 12.35
N PHE A 112 -9.78 -11.55 11.38
CA PHE A 112 -9.93 -11.16 9.97
C PHE A 112 -11.32 -10.61 9.62
N GLY A 113 -12.26 -10.63 10.53
CA GLY A 113 -13.62 -10.10 10.29
C GLY A 113 -14.57 -11.10 9.64
N SER A 114 -15.62 -10.59 8.99
CA SER A 114 -16.64 -11.38 8.29
C SER A 114 -16.07 -12.06 7.06
N THR A 115 -16.61 -13.24 6.74
CA THR A 115 -16.35 -13.94 5.48
C THR A 115 -17.51 -13.81 4.49
N ASP A 116 -18.50 -12.98 4.80
CA ASP A 116 -19.63 -12.71 3.93
C ASP A 116 -19.25 -11.67 2.86
N TYR A 117 -19.87 -11.77 1.69
CA TYR A 117 -19.79 -10.74 0.64
C TYR A 117 -20.83 -9.67 0.91
N ASP A 118 -20.65 -8.98 2.03
CA ASP A 118 -21.53 -7.94 2.56
C ASP A 118 -21.09 -6.52 2.14
N GLU A 119 -21.71 -5.52 2.73
CA GLU A 119 -21.39 -4.11 2.49
C GLU A 119 -19.90 -3.79 2.74
N TYR A 120 -19.31 -4.37 3.78
CA TYR A 120 -17.90 -4.15 4.10
C TYR A 120 -16.95 -4.70 3.05
N TYR A 121 -17.27 -5.87 2.46
CA TYR A 121 -16.50 -6.41 1.35
C TYR A 121 -16.51 -5.47 0.14
N TRP A 122 -17.67 -4.91 -0.21
CA TRP A 122 -17.79 -3.99 -1.35
C TRP A 122 -17.10 -2.66 -1.08
N ASP A 123 -17.17 -2.14 0.13
CA ASP A 123 -16.42 -0.95 0.55
C ASP A 123 -14.90 -1.18 0.48
N ASP A 124 -14.42 -2.36 0.87
CA ASP A 124 -13.01 -2.73 0.74
C ASP A 124 -12.56 -2.78 -0.73
N ILE A 125 -13.39 -3.26 -1.65
CA ILE A 125 -13.11 -3.25 -3.10
C ILE A 125 -12.96 -1.81 -3.60
N ASP A 126 -13.93 -0.94 -3.29
CA ASP A 126 -13.90 0.46 -3.72
C ASP A 126 -12.72 1.23 -3.12
N LEU A 127 -12.42 1.02 -1.86
CA LEU A 127 -11.26 1.58 -1.18
C LEU A 127 -9.96 1.11 -1.83
N THR A 128 -9.85 -0.19 -2.15
CA THR A 128 -8.66 -0.77 -2.79
C THR A 128 -8.42 -0.17 -4.16
N ILE A 129 -9.47 -0.01 -4.98
CA ILE A 129 -9.37 0.67 -6.28
C ILE A 129 -8.82 2.08 -6.10
N SER A 130 -9.39 2.86 -5.18
CA SER A 130 -8.95 4.24 -4.93
C SER A 130 -7.49 4.32 -4.47
N ILE A 131 -7.08 3.48 -3.52
CA ILE A 131 -5.71 3.44 -3.00
C ILE A 131 -4.71 3.11 -4.11
N ILE A 132 -4.99 2.06 -4.90
CA ILE A 132 -4.05 1.59 -5.92
C ILE A 132 -3.98 2.58 -7.09
N GLU A 133 -5.10 3.13 -7.55
CA GLU A 133 -5.11 4.15 -8.61
C GLU A 133 -4.27 5.36 -8.21
N ASN A 134 -4.46 5.89 -7.00
CA ASN A 134 -3.67 7.01 -6.50
C ASN A 134 -2.18 6.66 -6.41
N ALA A 135 -1.84 5.46 -5.92
CA ALA A 135 -0.45 5.03 -5.81
C ALA A 135 0.24 4.87 -7.16
N ILE A 136 -0.47 4.37 -8.19
CA ILE A 136 0.05 4.21 -9.55
C ILE A 136 0.17 5.57 -10.28
N GLN A 137 -0.74 6.50 -10.03
CA GLN A 137 -0.73 7.83 -10.67
C GLN A 137 0.38 8.73 -10.15
N ASP A 138 0.90 8.49 -8.95
CA ASP A 138 2.03 9.23 -8.38
C ASP A 138 3.34 8.77 -8.99
N ARG A 139 3.79 9.46 -10.04
CA ARG A 139 4.90 9.06 -10.89
C ARG A 139 6.04 10.07 -10.88
N GLU A 140 7.22 9.59 -11.21
CA GLU A 140 8.40 10.41 -11.46
C GLU A 140 9.08 10.02 -12.77
N VAL A 141 9.82 10.95 -13.35
CA VAL A 141 10.60 10.73 -14.57
C VAL A 141 12.08 10.63 -14.22
N VAL A 142 12.68 9.48 -14.54
CA VAL A 142 14.11 9.24 -14.36
C VAL A 142 14.70 8.77 -15.70
N ASN A 143 15.69 9.50 -16.23
CA ASN A 143 16.33 9.19 -17.53
C ASN A 143 15.32 9.00 -18.67
N ASP A 144 14.39 9.95 -18.82
CA ASP A 144 13.32 9.96 -19.84
C ASP A 144 12.32 8.79 -19.76
N LYS A 145 12.31 8.06 -18.65
CA LYS A 145 11.34 7.00 -18.38
C LYS A 145 10.51 7.34 -17.15
N GLU A 146 9.25 6.98 -17.22
CA GLU A 146 8.26 7.21 -16.18
C GLU A 146 8.11 5.98 -15.29
N TYR A 147 8.21 6.18 -13.98
CA TYR A 147 8.08 5.14 -12.94
C TYR A 147 7.14 5.61 -11.83
N ILE A 148 6.56 4.67 -11.08
CA ILE A 148 5.92 5.00 -9.80
C ILE A 148 6.99 5.65 -8.90
N ARG A 149 6.66 6.79 -8.29
CA ARG A 149 7.56 7.49 -7.39
C ARG A 149 7.78 6.68 -6.10
N GLY A 150 9.04 6.39 -5.80
CA GLY A 150 9.43 5.57 -4.67
C GLY A 150 9.15 4.08 -4.84
N GLU A 151 9.36 3.33 -3.77
CA GLU A 151 9.11 1.87 -3.71
C GLU A 151 7.87 1.59 -2.88
N VAL A 152 6.95 0.79 -3.41
CA VAL A 152 5.70 0.42 -2.74
C VAL A 152 5.90 -0.82 -1.88
N TYR A 153 5.41 -0.77 -0.64
CA TYR A 153 5.45 -1.89 0.31
C TYR A 153 4.07 -2.13 0.92
N TYR A 154 3.75 -3.40 1.08
CA TYR A 154 2.60 -3.88 1.84
C TYR A 154 3.05 -4.47 3.17
N SER A 155 2.29 -4.23 4.22
CA SER A 155 2.44 -4.91 5.52
C SER A 155 1.10 -5.06 6.22
N SER A 156 1.04 -5.99 7.15
CA SER A 156 -0.12 -6.20 8.01
C SER A 156 0.28 -6.31 9.48
N SER A 157 -0.70 -6.20 10.35
CA SER A 157 -0.58 -6.38 11.80
C SER A 157 -1.88 -7.01 12.32
N TRP A 158 -1.78 -8.13 13.01
CA TRP A 158 -2.93 -8.85 13.58
C TRP A 158 -2.59 -9.65 14.83
#